data_69b99a7def20933c5bf88bfe32c5cc73
#
_entry.id   69b99a7def20933c5bf88bfe32c5cc73
#
_cell.length_a   1.000
_cell.length_b   1.000
_cell.length_c   1.000
_cell.angle_alpha   90.00
_cell.angle_beta   90.00
_cell.angle_gamma   90.00
#
_symmetry.space_group_name_H-M   'P 1'
#
loop_
_entity.id
_entity.type
_entity.pdbx_description
1 polymer ?
#
loop_
_entity_poly.entity_id
_entity_poly.type
_entity_poly.pdbx_seq_one_letter_code
_entity_poly.pdbx_strand_id
1 'polypeptide(L)'
;MKKTLLQINVTANWGSTGKIAEQIGLCVMAHGWESYIAYGRMMNPSQSKLIKIGTQWDVYEHYVENLLLDNEGLASRKATKAFLRQIDKIQPDVVHLHNIHDHYLNYKLLFSYLAEKQIPVVWTQHDQWATTGHCHYNLCGCERWKTECHDCPLSKWYALDHSRRNHRLKQKLLAKLPSLTIVPVSDWLDNNISQSHLKERDIRVIHNGIDIHTFSPQPTNAFERYGIDKQKKIILGVAAVWDARKGLEDFYELAKRLPSDEFAIVIVGQLTEEAKIIDNG
;
A
#
# COMPACT_ATOMS: atom_id res chain seq x y z
N MET A 1 12.39 14.18 -26.73
CA MET A 1 12.29 12.78 -26.27
C MET A 1 10.98 12.59 -25.55
N LYS A 2 10.39 11.40 -25.59
CA LYS A 2 9.18 11.05 -24.85
C LYS A 2 9.53 10.92 -23.36
N LYS A 3 8.77 11.57 -22.48
CA LYS A 3 9.00 11.45 -21.03
C LYS A 3 8.63 10.06 -20.53
N THR A 4 9.29 9.60 -19.49
CA THR A 4 9.14 8.24 -18.95
C THR A 4 8.83 8.28 -17.46
N LEU A 5 7.73 7.64 -17.07
CA LEU A 5 7.36 7.37 -15.68
C LEU A 5 7.70 5.92 -15.33
N LEU A 6 8.44 5.72 -14.23
CA LEU A 6 8.63 4.41 -13.63
C LEU A 6 7.90 4.38 -12.27
N GLN A 7 6.86 3.56 -12.17
CA GLN A 7 6.17 3.30 -10.91
C GLN A 7 6.74 2.05 -10.24
N ILE A 8 6.86 2.06 -8.91
CA ILE A 8 7.35 0.91 -8.13
C ILE A 8 6.29 0.58 -7.07
N ASN A 9 5.70 -0.60 -7.15
CA ASN A 9 4.68 -1.07 -6.23
C ASN A 9 4.83 -2.57 -5.97
N VAL A 10 4.28 -3.06 -4.87
CA VAL A 10 4.31 -4.49 -4.54
C VAL A 10 3.56 -5.34 -5.58
N THR A 11 2.52 -4.80 -6.21
CA THR A 11 1.70 -5.46 -7.24
C THR A 11 1.52 -4.58 -8.47
N ALA A 12 1.19 -5.18 -9.63
CA ALA A 12 0.83 -4.46 -10.84
C ALA A 12 -0.60 -4.79 -11.26
N ASN A 13 -1.46 -3.77 -11.41
CA ASN A 13 -2.88 -3.91 -11.77
C ASN A 13 -3.63 -4.96 -10.94
N TRP A 14 -3.19 -5.21 -9.70
CA TRP A 14 -3.79 -6.15 -8.77
C TRP A 14 -3.96 -5.52 -7.38
N GLY A 15 -5.08 -5.79 -6.73
CA GLY A 15 -5.43 -5.13 -5.46
C GLY A 15 -5.66 -3.63 -5.64
N SER A 16 -5.78 -2.89 -4.53
CA SER A 16 -6.07 -1.44 -4.56
C SER A 16 -4.91 -0.62 -5.12
N THR A 17 -3.72 -0.74 -4.54
CA THR A 17 -2.55 0.07 -4.92
C THR A 17 -2.04 -0.26 -6.32
N GLY A 18 -2.12 -1.54 -6.74
CA GLY A 18 -1.75 -1.93 -8.11
C GLY A 18 -2.70 -1.37 -9.16
N LYS A 19 -4.00 -1.27 -8.86
CA LYS A 19 -4.98 -0.62 -9.76
C LYS A 19 -4.76 0.89 -9.83
N ILE A 20 -4.40 1.54 -8.72
CA ILE A 20 -4.04 2.97 -8.72
C ILE A 20 -2.82 3.21 -9.61
N ALA A 21 -1.77 2.39 -9.48
CA ALA A 21 -0.59 2.50 -10.33
C ALA A 21 -0.93 2.29 -11.82
N GLU A 22 -1.81 1.34 -12.15
CA GLU A 22 -2.29 1.14 -13.53
C GLU A 22 -3.03 2.38 -14.07
N GLN A 23 -3.96 2.95 -13.30
CA GLN A 23 -4.72 4.12 -13.70
C GLN A 23 -3.83 5.35 -13.91
N ILE A 24 -2.83 5.56 -13.06
CA ILE A 24 -1.82 6.60 -13.26
C ILE A 24 -1.03 6.32 -14.54
N GLY A 25 -0.64 5.07 -14.79
CA GLY A 25 0.05 4.65 -16.02
C GLY A 25 -0.78 4.97 -17.26
N LEU A 26 -2.07 4.64 -17.27
CA LEU A 26 -2.99 4.97 -18.36
C LEU A 26 -3.09 6.48 -18.58
N CYS A 27 -3.22 7.24 -17.50
CA CYS A 27 -3.30 8.70 -17.57
C CYS A 27 -2.05 9.32 -18.21
N VAL A 28 -0.84 8.95 -17.77
CA VAL A 28 0.39 9.52 -18.34
C VAL A 28 0.62 9.09 -19.78
N MET A 29 0.23 7.86 -20.15
CA MET A 29 0.29 7.40 -21.55
C MET A 29 -0.66 8.20 -22.45
N ALA A 30 -1.86 8.54 -21.98
CA ALA A 30 -2.78 9.43 -22.70
C ALA A 30 -2.19 10.83 -22.94
N HIS A 31 -1.25 11.26 -22.09
CA HIS A 31 -0.49 12.52 -22.25
C HIS A 31 0.85 12.33 -23.00
N GLY A 32 1.04 11.22 -23.67
CA GLY A 32 2.18 10.97 -24.52
C GLY A 32 3.45 10.48 -23.82
N TRP A 33 3.40 10.10 -22.53
CA TRP A 33 4.55 9.52 -21.82
C TRP A 33 4.69 8.03 -22.08
N GLU A 34 5.84 7.48 -21.74
CA GLU A 34 6.00 6.04 -21.52
C GLU A 34 5.74 5.69 -20.06
N SER A 35 5.06 4.57 -19.80
CA SER A 35 4.77 4.08 -18.46
C SER A 35 5.36 2.70 -18.24
N TYR A 36 6.06 2.56 -17.11
CA TYR A 36 6.59 1.31 -16.58
C TYR A 36 6.05 1.08 -15.19
N ILE A 37 5.72 -0.17 -14.85
CA ILE A 37 5.38 -0.60 -13.47
C ILE A 37 6.31 -1.72 -13.06
N ALA A 38 7.19 -1.45 -12.11
CA ALA A 38 8.02 -2.45 -11.46
C ALA A 38 7.29 -3.04 -10.26
N TYR A 39 7.21 -4.37 -10.17
CA TYR A 39 6.42 -5.05 -9.15
C TYR A 39 7.12 -6.27 -8.56
N GLY A 40 6.76 -6.62 -7.31
CA GLY A 40 7.38 -7.71 -6.57
C GLY A 40 6.58 -9.01 -6.56
N ARG A 41 5.27 -8.95 -6.51
CA ARG A 41 4.43 -10.12 -6.20
C ARG A 41 3.42 -10.44 -7.31
N MET A 42 2.17 -10.07 -7.13
CA MET A 42 1.07 -10.43 -8.04
C MET A 42 0.86 -9.38 -9.14
N MET A 43 0.36 -9.82 -10.28
CA MET A 43 0.03 -8.92 -11.38
C MET A 43 -1.19 -9.42 -12.15
N ASN A 44 -1.92 -8.47 -12.73
CA ASN A 44 -2.83 -8.68 -13.84
C ASN A 44 -2.23 -8.05 -15.12
N PRO A 45 -2.75 -8.37 -16.30
CA PRO A 45 -2.36 -7.70 -17.53
C PRO A 45 -2.43 -6.18 -17.39
N SER A 46 -1.43 -5.47 -17.91
CA SER A 46 -1.27 -4.03 -17.83
C SER A 46 -0.95 -3.44 -19.19
N GLN A 47 -1.35 -2.20 -19.45
CA GLN A 47 -0.91 -1.45 -20.60
C GLN A 47 0.46 -0.79 -20.39
N SER A 48 0.88 -0.62 -19.14
CA SER A 48 2.26 -0.21 -18.82
C SER A 48 3.23 -1.36 -19.07
N LYS A 49 4.48 -1.03 -19.38
CA LYS A 49 5.54 -2.03 -19.49
C LYS A 49 5.89 -2.58 -18.11
N LEU A 50 5.69 -3.88 -17.90
CA LEU A 50 5.89 -4.52 -16.61
C LEU A 50 7.32 -4.99 -16.39
N ILE A 51 7.84 -4.78 -15.17
CA ILE A 51 9.17 -5.21 -14.72
C ILE A 51 9.00 -6.01 -13.43
N LYS A 52 9.28 -7.31 -13.47
CA LYS A 52 9.30 -8.15 -12.27
C LYS A 52 10.59 -7.94 -11.49
N ILE A 53 10.49 -7.63 -10.20
CA ILE A 53 11.61 -7.53 -9.27
C ILE A 53 11.77 -8.85 -8.53
N GLY A 54 12.86 -9.58 -8.82
CA GLY A 54 13.14 -10.86 -8.18
C GLY A 54 12.17 -11.99 -8.54
N THR A 55 12.30 -13.06 -7.79
CA THR A 55 11.53 -14.30 -7.92
C THR A 55 10.70 -14.54 -6.66
N GLN A 56 9.85 -15.57 -6.66
CA GLN A 56 9.12 -15.99 -5.47
C GLN A 56 10.06 -16.46 -4.34
N TRP A 57 11.21 -17.02 -4.68
CA TRP A 57 12.23 -17.42 -3.71
C TRP A 57 12.87 -16.21 -3.02
N ASP A 58 13.18 -15.13 -3.78
CA ASP A 58 13.68 -13.89 -3.19
C ASP A 58 12.68 -13.28 -2.18
N VAL A 59 11.39 -13.37 -2.46
CA VAL A 59 10.32 -12.93 -1.53
C VAL A 59 10.31 -13.80 -0.27
N TYR A 60 10.41 -15.12 -0.43
CA TYR A 60 10.41 -16.05 0.70
C TYR A 60 11.65 -15.88 1.58
N GLU A 61 12.84 -15.79 0.99
CA GLU A 61 14.09 -15.51 1.72
C GLU A 61 13.99 -14.18 2.50
N HIS A 62 13.45 -13.15 1.87
CA HIS A 62 13.26 -11.85 2.51
C HIS A 62 12.29 -11.95 3.71
N TYR A 63 11.20 -12.68 3.55
CA TYR A 63 10.23 -12.90 4.62
C TYR A 63 10.88 -13.60 5.83
N VAL A 64 11.66 -14.65 5.60
CA VAL A 64 12.39 -15.36 6.66
C VAL A 64 13.44 -14.43 7.32
N GLU A 65 14.22 -13.68 6.53
CA GLU A 65 15.16 -12.69 7.07
C GLU A 65 14.44 -11.64 7.92
N ASN A 66 13.26 -11.20 7.50
CA ASN A 66 12.46 -10.24 8.26
C ASN A 66 11.98 -10.80 9.61
N LEU A 67 11.46 -12.03 9.65
CA LEU A 67 11.04 -12.67 10.89
C LEU A 67 12.19 -12.80 11.92
N LEU A 68 13.38 -13.10 11.43
CA LEU A 68 14.56 -13.29 12.30
C LEU A 68 15.21 -11.97 12.72
N LEU A 69 15.26 -10.98 11.83
CA LEU A 69 16.10 -9.79 11.98
C LEU A 69 15.34 -8.46 11.90
N ASP A 70 14.01 -8.47 11.85
CA ASP A 70 13.20 -7.26 11.62
C ASP A 70 13.78 -6.39 10.48
N ASN A 71 13.97 -7.02 9.32
CA ASN A 71 14.66 -6.47 8.14
C ASN A 71 13.71 -6.21 6.98
N GLU A 72 12.45 -5.88 7.25
CA GLU A 72 11.50 -5.59 6.17
C GLU A 72 12.03 -4.48 5.25
N GLY A 73 12.10 -4.80 3.95
CA GLY A 73 12.64 -3.89 2.95
C GLY A 73 14.16 -3.73 2.95
N LEU A 74 14.93 -4.59 3.65
CA LEU A 74 16.40 -4.55 3.69
C LEU A 74 17.08 -5.81 3.14
N ALA A 75 16.34 -6.90 2.90
CA ALA A 75 16.82 -8.07 2.18
C ALA A 75 16.65 -7.91 0.64
N SER A 76 16.46 -8.97 -0.13
CA SER A 76 16.32 -8.93 -1.61
C SER A 76 17.43 -8.14 -2.34
N ARG A 77 18.65 -8.16 -1.83
CA ARG A 77 19.76 -7.32 -2.32
C ARG A 77 20.14 -7.63 -3.77
N LYS A 78 20.16 -8.92 -4.14
CA LYS A 78 20.51 -9.37 -5.50
C LYS A 78 19.44 -8.94 -6.51
N ALA A 79 18.17 -9.19 -6.18
CA ALA A 79 17.02 -8.81 -7.00
C ALA A 79 16.98 -7.29 -7.22
N THR A 80 17.17 -6.51 -6.16
CA THR A 80 17.20 -5.04 -6.25
C THR A 80 18.35 -4.56 -7.12
N LYS A 81 19.58 -5.08 -6.95
CA LYS A 81 20.71 -4.70 -7.82
C LYS A 81 20.45 -5.01 -9.29
N ALA A 82 19.78 -6.13 -9.59
CA ALA A 82 19.38 -6.46 -10.96
C ALA A 82 18.34 -5.47 -11.50
N PHE A 83 17.40 -5.06 -10.67
CA PHE A 83 16.40 -4.06 -11.01
C PHE A 83 17.02 -2.66 -11.24
N LEU A 84 17.96 -2.21 -10.39
CA LEU A 84 18.64 -0.93 -10.58
C LEU A 84 19.33 -0.83 -11.95
N ARG A 85 19.94 -1.94 -12.43
CA ARG A 85 20.51 -1.98 -13.81
C ARG A 85 19.45 -1.84 -14.91
N GLN A 86 18.19 -2.18 -14.63
CA GLN A 86 17.10 -1.93 -15.57
C GLN A 86 16.69 -0.45 -15.54
N ILE A 87 16.69 0.18 -14.36
CA ILE A 87 16.45 1.63 -14.26
C ILE A 87 17.51 2.42 -15.04
N ASP A 88 18.79 2.00 -14.98
CA ASP A 88 19.86 2.62 -15.80
C ASP A 88 19.59 2.56 -17.32
N LYS A 89 18.89 1.51 -17.80
CA LYS A 89 18.52 1.38 -19.22
C LYS A 89 17.28 2.20 -19.59
N ILE A 90 16.33 2.30 -18.66
CA ILE A 90 15.05 3.01 -18.87
C ILE A 90 15.26 4.52 -18.79
N GLN A 91 16.13 4.98 -17.89
CA GLN A 91 16.38 6.40 -17.60
C GLN A 91 15.08 7.19 -17.37
N PRO A 92 14.30 6.84 -16.35
CA PRO A 92 13.02 7.50 -16.11
C PRO A 92 13.21 8.98 -15.72
N ASP A 93 12.34 9.85 -16.23
CA ASP A 93 12.28 11.26 -15.82
C ASP A 93 11.74 11.43 -14.39
N VAL A 94 10.87 10.50 -13.97
CA VAL A 94 10.27 10.48 -12.62
C VAL A 94 10.14 9.03 -12.16
N VAL A 95 10.50 8.80 -10.91
CA VAL A 95 10.17 7.54 -10.19
C VAL A 95 9.02 7.81 -9.23
N HIS A 96 7.94 7.05 -9.38
CA HIS A 96 6.77 7.13 -8.51
C HIS A 96 6.70 5.88 -7.63
N LEU A 97 6.85 6.06 -6.34
CA LEU A 97 6.79 5.00 -5.35
C LEU A 97 5.38 4.87 -4.79
N HIS A 98 4.96 3.63 -4.60
CA HIS A 98 3.76 3.25 -3.85
C HIS A 98 4.17 2.38 -2.65
N ASN A 99 3.65 1.15 -2.52
CA ASN A 99 4.07 0.23 -1.47
C ASN A 99 5.37 -0.47 -1.87
N ILE A 100 6.47 -0.06 -1.24
CA ILE A 100 7.82 -0.60 -1.47
C ILE A 100 8.26 -1.57 -0.38
N HIS A 101 7.40 -1.89 0.57
CA HIS A 101 7.51 -2.96 1.57
C HIS A 101 6.96 -4.30 1.03
N ASP A 102 6.69 -5.32 1.88
CA ASP A 102 6.23 -6.66 1.50
C ASP A 102 7.27 -7.57 0.82
N HIS A 103 8.52 -7.47 1.24
CA HIS A 103 9.56 -8.49 1.04
C HIS A 103 10.04 -8.70 -0.40
N TYR A 104 10.04 -7.69 -1.25
CA TYR A 104 10.50 -7.84 -2.63
C TYR A 104 11.64 -6.92 -3.06
N LEU A 105 11.88 -5.86 -2.29
CA LEU A 105 12.79 -4.78 -2.65
C LEU A 105 13.67 -4.38 -1.46
N ASN A 106 14.90 -3.96 -1.73
CA ASN A 106 15.79 -3.35 -0.74
C ASN A 106 15.73 -1.82 -0.87
N TYR A 107 14.98 -1.17 0.02
CA TYR A 107 14.80 0.29 -0.04
C TYR A 107 16.10 1.06 0.20
N LYS A 108 17.06 0.51 0.97
CA LYS A 108 18.34 1.15 1.20
C LYS A 108 19.14 1.29 -0.10
N LEU A 109 19.18 0.23 -0.91
CA LEU A 109 19.83 0.26 -2.22
C LEU A 109 19.09 1.18 -3.18
N LEU A 110 17.75 1.09 -3.21
CA LEU A 110 16.93 1.95 -4.07
C LEU A 110 17.11 3.43 -3.76
N PHE A 111 16.95 3.84 -2.50
CA PHE A 111 17.07 5.26 -2.13
C PHE A 111 18.48 5.80 -2.31
N SER A 112 19.52 4.99 -2.04
CA SER A 112 20.90 5.39 -2.30
C SER A 112 21.14 5.63 -3.80
N TYR A 113 20.61 4.75 -4.66
CA TYR A 113 20.68 4.90 -6.11
C TYR A 113 19.93 6.12 -6.61
N LEU A 114 18.68 6.33 -6.17
CA LEU A 114 17.87 7.49 -6.58
C LEU A 114 18.52 8.81 -6.16
N ALA A 115 19.13 8.86 -4.97
CA ALA A 115 19.87 10.03 -4.51
C ALA A 115 21.15 10.29 -5.34
N GLU A 116 21.91 9.24 -5.66
CA GLU A 116 23.11 9.33 -6.50
C GLU A 116 22.78 9.82 -7.92
N LYS A 117 21.74 9.27 -8.52
CA LYS A 117 21.30 9.63 -9.88
C LYS A 117 20.47 10.92 -9.93
N GLN A 118 20.12 11.52 -8.80
CA GLN A 118 19.32 12.73 -8.70
C GLN A 118 17.95 12.63 -9.40
N ILE A 119 17.37 11.43 -9.43
CA ILE A 119 16.08 11.20 -10.08
C ILE A 119 14.95 11.78 -9.21
N PRO A 120 14.04 12.59 -9.77
CA PRO A 120 12.86 13.08 -9.04
C PRO A 120 11.98 11.93 -8.57
N VAL A 121 11.55 12.00 -7.31
CA VAL A 121 10.73 10.98 -6.67
C VAL A 121 9.40 11.56 -6.22
N VAL A 122 8.32 10.95 -6.63
CA VAL A 122 6.99 11.10 -6.04
C VAL A 122 6.69 9.86 -5.22
N TRP A 123 6.20 9.99 -4.00
CA TRP A 123 5.84 8.82 -3.19
C TRP A 123 4.43 8.94 -2.65
N THR A 124 3.51 8.19 -3.23
CA THR A 124 2.15 8.08 -2.71
C THR A 124 2.12 7.17 -1.48
N GLN A 125 1.72 7.75 -0.36
CA GLN A 125 1.60 7.04 0.91
C GLN A 125 0.21 6.44 1.03
N HIS A 126 0.14 5.11 1.09
CA HIS A 126 -1.10 4.35 1.33
C HIS A 126 -1.22 3.86 2.77
N ASP A 127 -0.14 3.98 3.54
CA ASP A 127 0.00 3.57 4.93
C ASP A 127 1.10 4.38 5.64
N GLN A 128 1.42 4.02 6.87
CA GLN A 128 2.41 4.73 7.71
C GLN A 128 3.83 4.15 7.63
N TRP A 129 4.10 3.17 6.79
CA TRP A 129 5.40 2.47 6.79
C TRP A 129 6.59 3.39 6.57
N ALA A 130 6.45 4.44 5.76
CA ALA A 130 7.53 5.41 5.51
C ALA A 130 8.00 6.14 6.77
N THR A 131 7.09 6.37 7.72
CA THR A 131 7.32 7.18 8.93
C THR A 131 7.60 6.35 10.18
N THR A 132 7.47 5.03 10.12
CA THR A 132 7.62 4.11 11.26
C THR A 132 8.88 3.26 11.16
N GLY A 133 9.18 2.48 12.20
CA GLY A 133 10.25 1.49 12.18
C GLY A 133 9.95 0.30 11.27
N HIS A 134 8.75 -0.27 11.40
CA HIS A 134 8.26 -1.40 10.59
C HIS A 134 6.72 -1.45 10.47
N CYS A 135 5.98 -0.66 11.24
CA CYS A 135 4.52 -0.73 11.20
C CYS A 135 3.96 -0.14 9.91
N HIS A 136 2.98 -0.83 9.31
CA HIS A 136 2.18 -0.28 8.22
C HIS A 136 1.03 0.57 8.75
N TYR A 137 0.51 0.21 9.93
CA TYR A 137 -0.57 0.93 10.62
C TYR A 137 -0.27 1.02 12.11
N ASN A 138 -0.56 2.15 12.70
CA ASN A 138 -0.46 2.35 14.15
C ASN A 138 -1.72 1.85 14.85
N LEU A 139 -1.88 0.53 14.97
CA LEU A 139 -3.07 -0.11 15.56
C LEU A 139 -3.10 -0.05 17.09
N CYS A 140 -1.98 0.24 17.75
CA CYS A 140 -1.86 0.24 19.22
C CYS A 140 -1.79 1.64 19.83
N GLY A 141 -2.09 2.69 19.05
CA GLY A 141 -2.01 4.08 19.54
C GLY A 141 -0.58 4.56 19.87
N CYS A 142 0.46 3.85 19.39
CA CYS A 142 1.85 4.22 19.65
C CYS A 142 2.21 5.51 18.91
N GLU A 143 2.80 6.48 19.62
CA GLU A 143 3.22 7.76 19.05
C GLU A 143 4.75 7.91 18.89
N ARG A 144 5.52 6.86 19.19
CA ARG A 144 7.00 6.91 19.14
C ARG A 144 7.57 7.25 17.76
N TRP A 145 6.84 6.92 16.70
CA TRP A 145 7.21 7.26 15.33
C TRP A 145 7.33 8.78 15.08
N LYS A 146 6.69 9.61 15.88
CA LYS A 146 6.80 11.08 15.78
C LYS A 146 8.21 11.58 16.08
N THR A 147 8.93 10.88 16.94
CA THR A 147 10.29 11.20 17.35
C THR A 147 11.26 10.09 16.97
N GLU A 148 11.17 8.94 17.62
CA GLU A 148 12.00 7.78 17.32
C GLU A 148 11.31 6.47 17.74
N CYS A 149 11.12 5.53 16.82
CA CYS A 149 10.64 4.19 17.16
C CYS A 149 11.65 3.44 18.02
N HIS A 150 11.16 2.73 19.04
CA HIS A 150 11.90 1.83 19.91
C HIS A 150 10.94 0.99 20.74
N ASP A 151 11.39 -0.15 21.30
CA ASP A 151 10.58 -1.04 22.15
C ASP A 151 9.17 -1.23 21.58
N CYS A 152 9.11 -1.71 20.32
CA CYS A 152 7.89 -1.70 19.54
C CYS A 152 6.86 -2.69 20.08
N PRO A 153 5.63 -2.30 20.42
CA PRO A 153 4.61 -3.21 20.91
C PRO A 153 4.19 -4.27 19.88
N LEU A 154 4.49 -4.04 18.60
CA LEU A 154 4.23 -4.97 17.50
C LEU A 154 5.42 -5.88 17.18
N SER A 155 6.56 -5.73 17.88
CA SER A 155 7.77 -6.55 17.66
C SER A 155 7.61 -8.00 18.10
N LYS A 156 6.51 -8.39 18.73
CA LYS A 156 6.22 -9.77 19.18
C LYS A 156 6.36 -10.84 18.08
N TRP A 157 6.22 -10.43 16.82
CA TRP A 157 6.30 -11.32 15.66
C TRP A 157 7.71 -11.52 15.13
N TYR A 158 8.69 -10.75 15.64
CA TYR A 158 10.09 -10.78 15.22
C TYR A 158 10.96 -11.34 16.33
N ALA A 159 12.04 -12.04 15.97
CA ALA A 159 13.01 -12.52 16.95
C ALA A 159 13.81 -11.38 17.59
N LEU A 160 13.97 -10.26 16.86
CA LEU A 160 14.66 -9.05 17.30
C LEU A 160 13.81 -7.82 17.02
N ASP A 161 13.87 -6.80 17.89
CA ASP A 161 13.29 -5.48 17.64
C ASP A 161 14.35 -4.52 17.09
N HIS A 162 14.33 -4.31 15.79
CA HIS A 162 15.17 -3.30 15.13
C HIS A 162 14.39 -2.05 14.72
N SER A 163 13.22 -1.79 15.29
CA SER A 163 12.37 -0.64 14.96
C SER A 163 13.13 0.69 15.03
N ARG A 164 13.99 0.89 16.06
CA ARG A 164 14.83 2.09 16.18
C ARG A 164 15.80 2.23 15.01
N ARG A 165 16.54 1.16 14.69
CA ARG A 165 17.49 1.15 13.57
C ARG A 165 16.78 1.43 12.25
N ASN A 166 15.67 0.78 12.01
CA ASN A 166 14.91 0.90 10.76
C ASN A 166 14.33 2.30 10.60
N HIS A 167 13.79 2.88 11.67
CA HIS A 167 13.28 4.26 11.67
C HIS A 167 14.39 5.28 11.36
N ARG A 168 15.52 5.23 12.07
CA ARG A 168 16.69 6.09 11.82
C ARG A 168 17.24 5.93 10.40
N LEU A 169 17.26 4.69 9.89
CA LEU A 169 17.76 4.42 8.54
C LEU A 169 16.85 5.04 7.48
N LYS A 170 15.52 4.88 7.60
CA LYS A 170 14.57 5.53 6.69
C LYS A 170 14.74 7.05 6.71
N GLN A 171 14.74 7.66 7.89
CA GLN A 171 14.98 9.10 8.05
C GLN A 171 16.26 9.56 7.35
N LYS A 172 17.39 8.86 7.60
CA LYS A 172 18.69 9.19 6.99
C LYS A 172 18.70 9.07 5.47
N LEU A 173 18.05 8.04 4.93
CA LEU A 173 18.02 7.79 3.49
C LEU A 173 17.09 8.74 2.77
N LEU A 174 15.91 8.98 3.32
CA LEU A 174 14.93 9.91 2.74
C LEU A 174 15.44 11.35 2.77
N ALA A 175 16.20 11.72 3.81
CA ALA A 175 16.85 13.05 3.88
C ALA A 175 17.82 13.30 2.71
N LYS A 176 18.37 12.27 2.09
CA LYS A 176 19.32 12.37 0.96
C LYS A 176 18.67 12.53 -0.41
N LEU A 177 17.36 12.28 -0.53
CA LEU A 177 16.66 12.44 -1.81
C LEU A 177 16.48 13.95 -2.10
N PRO A 178 17.08 14.47 -3.20
CA PRO A 178 17.10 15.91 -3.45
C PRO A 178 15.72 16.45 -3.87
N SER A 179 14.95 15.64 -4.58
CA SER A 179 13.61 15.98 -5.05
C SER A 179 12.65 14.85 -4.65
N LEU A 180 12.03 14.99 -3.49
CA LEU A 180 11.05 14.04 -2.96
C LEU A 180 9.76 14.78 -2.63
N THR A 181 8.70 14.47 -3.37
CA THR A 181 7.33 14.90 -3.08
C THR A 181 6.58 13.73 -2.44
N ILE A 182 5.98 13.96 -1.28
CA ILE A 182 5.13 12.99 -0.57
C ILE A 182 3.68 13.28 -0.90
N VAL A 183 2.95 12.23 -1.24
CA VAL A 183 1.53 12.32 -1.60
C VAL A 183 0.71 11.44 -0.65
N PRO A 184 0.24 11.97 0.50
CA PRO A 184 -0.74 11.27 1.33
C PRO A 184 -2.09 11.16 0.60
N VAL A 185 -2.74 10.00 0.73
CA VAL A 185 -4.04 9.74 0.08
C VAL A 185 -5.25 10.19 0.91
N SER A 186 -5.02 10.80 2.06
CA SER A 186 -6.06 11.33 2.96
C SER A 186 -5.51 12.39 3.90
N ASP A 187 -6.39 13.26 4.40
CA ASP A 187 -6.03 14.28 5.39
C ASP A 187 -5.56 13.64 6.71
N TRP A 188 -6.09 12.47 7.07
CA TRP A 188 -5.61 11.71 8.23
C TRP A 188 -4.14 11.31 8.08
N LEU A 189 -3.76 10.83 6.91
CA LEU A 189 -2.38 10.42 6.65
C LEU A 189 -1.44 11.63 6.52
N ASP A 190 -1.92 12.74 5.94
CA ASP A 190 -1.20 14.00 5.92
C ASP A 190 -0.88 14.49 7.33
N ASN A 191 -1.88 14.51 8.22
CA ASN A 191 -1.69 14.87 9.61
C ASN A 191 -0.64 13.99 10.33
N ASN A 192 -0.58 12.70 9.99
CA ASN A 192 0.48 11.81 10.51
C ASN A 192 1.85 12.18 9.91
N ILE A 193 1.96 12.35 8.60
CA ILE A 193 3.23 12.66 7.93
C ILE A 193 3.79 14.00 8.41
N SER A 194 2.94 15.02 8.58
CA SER A 194 3.30 16.36 9.06
C SER A 194 3.83 16.38 10.51
N GLN A 195 3.63 15.29 11.28
CA GLN A 195 4.20 15.13 12.62
C GLN A 195 5.44 14.22 12.63
N SER A 196 5.89 13.74 11.48
CA SER A 196 7.00 12.79 11.35
C SER A 196 8.29 13.47 10.88
N HIS A 197 9.32 12.66 10.67
CA HIS A 197 10.58 13.12 10.07
C HIS A 197 10.44 13.58 8.60
N LEU A 198 9.28 13.43 7.97
CA LEU A 198 8.99 13.89 6.62
C LEU A 198 8.32 15.26 6.56
N LYS A 199 8.03 15.89 7.69
CA LYS A 199 7.28 17.16 7.80
C LYS A 199 7.84 18.33 6.98
N GLU A 200 9.14 18.34 6.70
CA GLU A 200 9.81 19.40 5.94
C GLU A 200 9.88 19.07 4.41
N ARG A 201 9.24 18.00 3.96
CA ARG A 201 9.19 17.65 2.54
C ARG A 201 8.06 18.37 1.82
N ASP A 202 8.12 18.41 0.49
CA ASP A 202 6.97 18.84 -0.32
C ASP A 202 5.86 17.82 -0.14
N ILE A 203 4.79 18.20 0.56
CA ILE A 203 3.64 17.33 0.86
C ILE A 203 2.43 17.85 0.10
N ARG A 204 1.75 16.97 -0.63
CA ARG A 204 0.56 17.29 -1.43
C ARG A 204 -0.49 16.23 -1.25
N VAL A 205 -1.58 16.54 -0.56
CA VAL A 205 -2.71 15.62 -0.40
C VAL A 205 -3.39 15.39 -1.76
N ILE A 206 -3.42 14.14 -2.21
CA ILE A 206 -4.17 13.72 -3.40
C ILE A 206 -4.94 12.46 -3.05
N HIS A 207 -6.25 12.58 -2.92
CA HIS A 207 -7.13 11.45 -2.64
C HIS A 207 -7.11 10.44 -3.80
N ASN A 208 -7.28 9.16 -3.46
CA ASN A 208 -7.37 8.12 -4.49
C ASN A 208 -8.55 8.39 -5.42
N GLY A 209 -8.27 8.36 -6.72
CA GLY A 209 -9.31 8.44 -7.74
C GLY A 209 -10.05 7.12 -7.94
N ILE A 210 -11.22 7.19 -8.56
CA ILE A 210 -12.00 6.04 -8.98
C ILE A 210 -12.55 6.28 -10.39
N ASP A 211 -12.67 5.23 -11.19
CA ASP A 211 -13.33 5.31 -12.49
C ASP A 211 -14.85 5.46 -12.31
N ILE A 212 -15.34 6.68 -12.48
CA ILE A 212 -16.75 7.02 -12.33
C ILE A 212 -17.65 6.44 -13.44
N HIS A 213 -17.10 5.96 -14.55
CA HIS A 213 -17.86 5.28 -15.60
C HIS A 213 -18.14 3.83 -15.21
N THR A 214 -17.15 3.16 -14.63
CA THR A 214 -17.31 1.79 -14.10
C THR A 214 -18.10 1.78 -12.79
N PHE A 215 -17.79 2.71 -11.88
CA PHE A 215 -18.43 2.82 -10.56
C PHE A 215 -19.52 3.91 -10.56
N SER A 216 -20.60 3.66 -11.28
CA SER A 216 -21.79 4.51 -11.35
C SER A 216 -23.05 3.71 -11.04
N PRO A 217 -24.15 4.35 -10.60
CA PRO A 217 -25.42 3.67 -10.40
C PRO A 217 -25.85 2.94 -11.66
N GLN A 218 -26.06 1.64 -11.58
CA GLN A 218 -26.48 0.78 -12.69
C GLN A 218 -27.74 0.02 -12.30
N PRO A 219 -28.64 -0.30 -13.26
CA PRO A 219 -29.71 -1.25 -13.02
C PRO A 219 -29.13 -2.57 -12.49
N THR A 220 -29.74 -3.12 -11.45
CA THR A 220 -29.24 -4.34 -10.82
C THR A 220 -30.39 -5.28 -10.46
N ASN A 221 -30.14 -6.58 -10.56
CA ASN A 221 -31.00 -7.64 -10.04
C ASN A 221 -30.48 -8.20 -8.70
N ALA A 222 -29.56 -7.51 -8.04
CA ALA A 222 -28.92 -7.96 -6.79
C ALA A 222 -29.96 -8.22 -5.69
N PHE A 223 -30.99 -7.37 -5.58
CA PHE A 223 -32.06 -7.54 -4.61
C PHE A 223 -32.76 -8.89 -4.75
N GLU A 224 -33.12 -9.26 -5.98
CA GLU A 224 -33.79 -10.53 -6.28
C GLU A 224 -32.84 -11.72 -6.14
N ARG A 225 -31.61 -11.57 -6.65
CA ARG A 225 -30.58 -12.61 -6.63
C ARG A 225 -30.18 -13.02 -5.22
N TYR A 226 -30.13 -12.06 -4.30
CA TYR A 226 -29.70 -12.30 -2.90
C TYR A 226 -30.86 -12.28 -1.90
N GLY A 227 -32.11 -12.23 -2.38
CA GLY A 227 -33.28 -12.26 -1.50
C GLY A 227 -33.40 -11.01 -0.60
N ILE A 228 -32.88 -9.87 -1.04
CA ILE A 228 -32.90 -8.63 -0.26
C ILE A 228 -34.21 -7.91 -0.54
N ASP A 229 -34.98 -7.60 0.51
CA ASP A 229 -36.21 -6.81 0.39
C ASP A 229 -35.86 -5.37 -0.02
N LYS A 230 -36.39 -4.92 -1.15
CA LYS A 230 -36.17 -3.56 -1.71
C LYS A 230 -36.73 -2.45 -0.83
N GLN A 231 -37.65 -2.75 0.09
CA GLN A 231 -38.24 -1.75 1.00
C GLN A 231 -37.35 -1.50 2.23
N LYS A 232 -36.42 -2.39 2.54
CA LYS A 232 -35.51 -2.22 3.68
C LYS A 232 -34.38 -1.25 3.36
N LYS A 233 -33.96 -0.53 4.39
CA LYS A 233 -32.74 0.29 4.34
C LYS A 233 -31.52 -0.61 4.36
N ILE A 234 -30.61 -0.48 3.39
CA ILE A 234 -29.43 -1.31 3.28
C ILE A 234 -28.26 -0.66 4.00
N ILE A 235 -27.62 -1.43 4.87
CA ILE A 235 -26.32 -1.12 5.45
C ILE A 235 -25.31 -2.02 4.78
N LEU A 236 -24.45 -1.45 3.92
CA LEU A 236 -23.52 -2.18 3.09
C LEU A 236 -22.09 -2.08 3.62
N GLY A 237 -21.48 -3.23 3.91
CA GLY A 237 -20.05 -3.36 4.16
C GLY A 237 -19.32 -3.97 2.98
N VAL A 238 -18.18 -3.40 2.57
CA VAL A 238 -17.36 -3.91 1.46
C VAL A 238 -15.89 -3.99 1.87
N ALA A 239 -15.31 -5.18 1.82
CA ALA A 239 -13.89 -5.40 2.02
C ALA A 239 -13.39 -6.54 1.13
N ALA A 240 -12.12 -6.50 0.67
CA ALA A 240 -11.56 -7.65 -0.06
C ALA A 240 -11.46 -8.88 0.83
N VAL A 241 -10.98 -8.70 2.06
CA VAL A 241 -10.96 -9.70 3.14
C VAL A 241 -11.38 -8.99 4.42
N TRP A 242 -12.32 -9.57 5.13
CA TRP A 242 -12.79 -9.09 6.42
C TRP A 242 -11.87 -9.56 7.54
N ASP A 243 -11.33 -8.61 8.28
CA ASP A 243 -10.58 -8.82 9.52
C ASP A 243 -11.04 -7.82 10.59
N ALA A 244 -10.51 -7.93 11.80
CA ALA A 244 -10.88 -7.05 12.93
C ALA A 244 -10.74 -5.54 12.60
N ARG A 245 -9.78 -5.16 11.74
CA ARG A 245 -9.57 -3.75 11.36
C ARG A 245 -10.68 -3.22 10.44
N LYS A 246 -11.42 -4.09 9.79
CA LYS A 246 -12.52 -3.73 8.88
C LYS A 246 -13.85 -3.61 9.60
N GLY A 247 -13.89 -3.88 10.91
CA GLY A 247 -15.06 -3.70 11.74
C GLY A 247 -16.18 -4.70 11.47
N LEU A 248 -15.85 -5.95 11.10
CA LEU A 248 -16.86 -6.97 10.86
C LEU A 248 -17.76 -7.19 12.09
N GLU A 249 -17.17 -7.15 13.28
CA GLU A 249 -17.90 -7.30 14.55
C GLU A 249 -18.95 -6.19 14.74
N ASP A 250 -18.66 -4.97 14.29
CA ASP A 250 -19.61 -3.86 14.36
C ASP A 250 -20.86 -4.14 13.51
N PHE A 251 -20.69 -4.80 12.35
CA PHE A 251 -21.83 -5.21 11.53
C PHE A 251 -22.68 -6.30 12.20
N TYR A 252 -22.06 -7.23 12.92
CA TYR A 252 -22.82 -8.22 13.71
C TYR A 252 -23.57 -7.57 14.88
N GLU A 253 -22.96 -6.62 15.56
CA GLU A 253 -23.63 -5.85 16.62
C GLU A 253 -24.77 -4.99 16.05
N LEU A 254 -24.62 -4.40 14.88
CA LEU A 254 -25.70 -3.68 14.20
C LEU A 254 -26.86 -4.62 13.86
N ALA A 255 -26.57 -5.84 13.40
CA ALA A 255 -27.60 -6.84 13.08
C ALA A 255 -28.43 -7.23 14.30
N LYS A 256 -27.83 -7.25 15.51
CA LYS A 256 -28.55 -7.54 16.76
C LYS A 256 -29.40 -6.35 17.26
N ARG A 257 -29.02 -5.13 16.94
CA ARG A 257 -29.63 -3.90 17.48
C ARG A 257 -30.70 -3.28 16.57
N LEU A 258 -30.58 -3.49 15.28
CA LEU A 258 -31.49 -2.88 14.30
C LEU A 258 -32.69 -3.79 14.03
N PRO A 259 -33.91 -3.22 13.88
CA PRO A 259 -35.11 -3.97 13.51
C PRO A 259 -34.91 -4.64 12.13
N SER A 260 -35.05 -5.95 12.09
CA SER A 260 -34.84 -6.74 10.88
C SER A 260 -35.92 -6.55 9.82
N ASP A 261 -37.07 -5.99 10.18
CA ASP A 261 -38.15 -5.59 9.26
C ASP A 261 -37.85 -4.26 8.53
N GLU A 262 -37.03 -3.36 9.12
CA GLU A 262 -36.65 -2.08 8.50
C GLU A 262 -35.27 -2.10 7.81
N PHE A 263 -34.34 -2.93 8.27
CA PHE A 263 -32.94 -2.91 7.83
C PHE A 263 -32.48 -4.25 7.26
N ALA A 264 -31.65 -4.19 6.23
CA ALA A 264 -30.89 -5.33 5.72
C ALA A 264 -29.40 -5.01 5.80
N ILE A 265 -28.62 -5.89 6.45
CA ILE A 265 -27.17 -5.77 6.51
C ILE A 265 -26.56 -6.68 5.44
N VAL A 266 -25.75 -6.11 4.57
CA VAL A 266 -25.13 -6.78 3.44
C VAL A 266 -23.63 -6.67 3.54
N ILE A 267 -22.93 -7.81 3.59
CA ILE A 267 -21.49 -7.90 3.65
C ILE A 267 -20.95 -8.46 2.34
N VAL A 268 -20.03 -7.73 1.70
CA VAL A 268 -19.37 -8.14 0.45
C VAL A 268 -17.88 -8.34 0.68
N GLY A 269 -17.36 -9.52 0.30
CA GLY A 269 -15.94 -9.88 0.41
C GLY A 269 -15.72 -11.26 1.00
N GLN A 270 -14.45 -11.60 1.25
CA GLN A 270 -14.08 -12.87 1.84
C GLN A 270 -14.05 -12.76 3.38
N LEU A 271 -14.69 -13.69 4.06
CA LEU A 271 -14.55 -13.87 5.50
C LEU A 271 -13.27 -14.66 5.81
N THR A 272 -12.53 -14.28 6.85
CA THR A 272 -11.48 -15.13 7.41
C THR A 272 -12.09 -16.37 8.07
N GLU A 273 -11.29 -17.42 8.35
CA GLU A 273 -11.79 -18.60 9.05
C GLU A 273 -12.31 -18.26 10.46
N GLU A 274 -11.67 -17.31 11.15
CA GLU A 274 -12.13 -16.80 12.44
C GLU A 274 -13.50 -16.09 12.30
N ALA A 275 -13.67 -15.31 11.26
CA ALA A 275 -14.93 -14.62 10.97
C ALA A 275 -16.08 -15.57 10.61
N LYS A 276 -15.79 -16.70 9.96
CA LYS A 276 -16.79 -17.73 9.61
C LYS A 276 -17.36 -18.44 10.85
N ILE A 277 -16.58 -18.55 11.92
CA ILE A 277 -17.05 -19.16 13.18
C ILE A 277 -18.15 -18.31 13.83
N ILE A 278 -18.08 -17.00 13.67
CA ILE A 278 -19.09 -16.07 14.18
C ILE A 278 -20.40 -16.15 13.38
N ASP A 279 -20.33 -16.47 12.10
CA ASP A 279 -21.48 -16.54 11.17
C ASP A 279 -22.36 -17.78 11.38
N ASN A 280 -21.91 -18.77 12.14
CA ASN A 280 -22.63 -20.03 12.41
C ASN A 280 -23.37 -20.02 13.77
N GLY A 281 -23.61 -18.86 14.35
CA GLY A 281 -24.29 -18.67 15.64
C GLY A 281 -25.72 -18.15 15.53
#